data_0aba032f3e2803260e2c1bea05d91ef3
#
_entry.id   0aba032f3e2803260e2c1bea05d91ef3
#
_cell.length_a   1.000
_cell.length_b   1.000
_cell.length_c   1.000
_cell.angle_alpha   90.00
_cell.angle_beta   90.00
_cell.angle_gamma   90.00
#
_symmetry.space_group_name_H-M   'P 1'
#
loop_
_entity.id
_entity.type
_entity.pdbx_description
1 polymer ?
#
loop_
_entity_poly.entity_id
_entity_poly.type
_entity_poly.pdbx_seq_one_letter_code
_entity_poly.pdbx_strand_id
1 'polypeptide(L)'
;RGLGDVYKRQEVEEGSIQLYRSFKGYPRNKALIKFLSEQGIKAQMLKTEEYFMSENMRHMHEATDELYFVIDEKNNSIELSDKGIDLLTGRSDDPTFFVLPDITSELSQLENFKGTEEEKQAKKDEILANYSVKSERVHTINQLLKAYTLFEKDDEYVVMDNKVMIVDEQTGRI
;
A
#
# COMPACT_ATOMS: atom_id res chain seq x y z
N ARG A 1 -33.60 -22.01 -15.02
CA ARG A 1 -32.24 -21.48 -14.75
C ARG A 1 -32.03 -21.59 -13.24
N GLY A 2 -31.25 -22.61 -12.85
CA GLY A 2 -31.31 -23.12 -11.51
C GLY A 2 -30.30 -22.50 -10.56
N LEU A 3 -30.50 -22.76 -9.27
CA LEU A 3 -29.58 -22.45 -8.15
C LEU A 3 -28.10 -22.75 -8.47
N GLY A 4 -27.82 -23.80 -9.27
CA GLY A 4 -26.45 -24.16 -9.69
C GLY A 4 -25.74 -23.07 -10.54
N ASP A 5 -26.48 -22.31 -11.35
CA ASP A 5 -25.90 -21.21 -12.16
C ASP A 5 -25.57 -19.99 -11.28
N VAL A 6 -26.32 -19.78 -10.21
CA VAL A 6 -26.08 -18.70 -9.23
C VAL A 6 -24.83 -19.01 -8.40
N TYR A 7 -24.69 -20.24 -7.93
CA TYR A 7 -23.49 -20.67 -7.18
C TYR A 7 -22.23 -20.62 -8.03
N LYS A 8 -22.27 -21.11 -9.29
CA LYS A 8 -21.13 -21.01 -10.21
C LYS A 8 -20.74 -19.57 -10.52
N ARG A 9 -21.71 -18.67 -10.62
CA ARG A 9 -21.45 -17.25 -10.84
C ARG A 9 -20.80 -16.61 -9.62
N GLN A 10 -21.25 -16.93 -8.40
CA GLN A 10 -20.62 -16.49 -7.17
C GLN A 10 -19.18 -17.02 -7.03
N GLU A 11 -18.93 -18.31 -7.29
CA GLU A 11 -17.58 -18.88 -7.26
C GLU A 11 -16.63 -18.21 -8.26
N VAL A 12 -17.10 -17.90 -9.47
CA VAL A 12 -16.32 -17.22 -10.50
C VAL A 12 -16.05 -15.77 -10.10
N GLU A 13 -17.02 -15.06 -9.52
CA GLU A 13 -16.86 -13.70 -9.03
C GLU A 13 -15.86 -13.67 -7.86
N GLU A 14 -15.96 -14.57 -6.90
CA GLU A 14 -15.03 -14.68 -5.78
C GLU A 14 -13.61 -15.04 -6.25
N GLY A 15 -13.45 -15.98 -7.17
CA GLY A 15 -12.16 -16.31 -7.78
C GLY A 15 -11.53 -15.12 -8.51
N SER A 16 -12.33 -14.29 -9.15
CA SER A 16 -11.86 -13.07 -9.82
C SER A 16 -11.36 -12.01 -8.85
N ILE A 17 -12.05 -11.83 -7.72
CA ILE A 17 -11.63 -10.93 -6.65
C ILE A 17 -10.33 -11.43 -6.01
N GLN A 18 -10.22 -12.71 -5.72
CA GLN A 18 -9.01 -13.31 -5.17
C GLN A 18 -7.81 -13.19 -6.10
N LEU A 19 -8.01 -13.35 -7.41
CA LEU A 19 -6.98 -13.17 -8.42
C LEU A 19 -6.50 -11.71 -8.45
N TYR A 20 -7.42 -10.76 -8.48
CA TYR A 20 -7.11 -9.34 -8.47
C TYR A 20 -6.42 -8.92 -7.16
N ARG A 21 -6.91 -9.41 -6.02
CA ARG A 21 -6.30 -9.21 -4.70
C ARG A 21 -4.86 -9.73 -4.67
N SER A 22 -4.61 -10.92 -5.19
CA SER A 22 -3.27 -11.49 -5.28
C SER A 22 -2.34 -10.65 -6.15
N PHE A 23 -2.85 -10.11 -7.25
CA PHE A 23 -2.11 -9.20 -8.12
C PHE A 23 -1.79 -7.87 -7.43
N LYS A 24 -2.72 -7.29 -6.68
CA LYS A 24 -2.49 -6.05 -5.91
C LYS A 24 -1.52 -6.25 -4.73
N GLY A 25 -1.50 -7.43 -4.14
CA GLY A 25 -0.63 -7.74 -3.00
C GLY A 25 0.80 -8.10 -3.40
N TYR A 26 0.99 -8.84 -4.51
CA TYR A 26 2.31 -9.22 -4.99
C TYR A 26 2.31 -9.55 -6.50
N PRO A 27 2.33 -8.52 -7.37
CA PRO A 27 2.23 -8.69 -8.82
C PRO A 27 3.39 -9.47 -9.44
N ARG A 28 4.59 -9.42 -8.85
CA ARG A 28 5.81 -10.12 -9.31
C ARG A 28 5.89 -11.60 -8.85
N ASN A 29 4.87 -12.13 -8.23
CA ASN A 29 4.84 -13.54 -7.85
C ASN A 29 4.92 -14.45 -9.09
N LYS A 30 5.94 -15.32 -9.16
CA LYS A 30 6.20 -16.18 -10.33
C LYS A 30 5.04 -17.12 -10.64
N ALA A 31 4.38 -17.66 -9.62
CA ALA A 31 3.22 -18.52 -9.80
C ALA A 31 2.01 -17.74 -10.35
N LEU A 32 1.80 -16.53 -9.85
CA LEU A 32 0.76 -15.62 -10.35
C LEU A 32 1.01 -15.21 -11.79
N ILE A 33 2.24 -14.83 -12.15
CA ILE A 33 2.62 -14.48 -13.53
C ILE A 33 2.36 -15.66 -14.48
N LYS A 34 2.75 -16.87 -14.07
CA LYS A 34 2.49 -18.07 -14.85
C LYS A 34 0.99 -18.31 -15.04
N PHE A 35 0.19 -18.16 -13.98
CA PHE A 35 -1.26 -18.30 -14.04
C PHE A 35 -1.91 -17.23 -14.93
N LEU A 36 -1.46 -15.98 -14.85
CA LEU A 36 -1.93 -14.89 -15.72
C LEU A 36 -1.58 -15.09 -17.20
N SER A 37 -0.59 -15.94 -17.51
CA SER A 37 -0.25 -16.28 -18.89
C SER A 37 -1.20 -17.30 -19.54
N GLU A 38 -2.04 -17.95 -18.73
CA GLU A 38 -3.05 -18.87 -19.24
C GLU A 38 -4.15 -18.12 -20.01
N GLN A 39 -4.71 -18.79 -21.02
CA GLN A 39 -5.68 -18.17 -21.91
C GLN A 39 -6.93 -17.68 -21.15
N GLY A 40 -7.24 -16.40 -21.31
CA GLY A 40 -8.42 -15.77 -20.72
C GLY A 40 -8.26 -15.25 -19.28
N ILE A 41 -7.29 -15.76 -18.52
CA ILE A 41 -7.09 -15.36 -17.10
C ILE A 41 -6.71 -13.89 -16.98
N LYS A 42 -5.77 -13.41 -17.80
CA LYS A 42 -5.38 -11.99 -17.81
C LYS A 42 -6.55 -11.08 -18.19
N ALA A 43 -7.38 -11.49 -19.16
CA ALA A 43 -8.55 -10.73 -19.57
C ALA A 43 -9.60 -10.64 -18.44
N GLN A 44 -9.77 -11.73 -17.69
CA GLN A 44 -10.66 -11.74 -16.52
C GLN A 44 -10.14 -10.84 -15.40
N MET A 45 -8.85 -10.87 -15.11
CA MET A 45 -8.25 -9.97 -14.14
C MET A 45 -8.42 -8.49 -14.53
N LEU A 46 -8.19 -8.14 -15.81
CA LEU A 46 -8.37 -6.77 -16.31
C LEU A 46 -9.82 -6.30 -16.20
N LYS A 47 -10.81 -7.16 -16.46
CA LYS A 47 -12.24 -6.83 -16.25
C LYS A 47 -12.55 -6.59 -14.78
N THR A 48 -11.94 -7.36 -13.89
CA THR A 48 -12.09 -7.18 -12.44
C THR A 48 -11.44 -5.88 -11.99
N GLU A 49 -10.26 -5.54 -12.51
CA GLU A 49 -9.62 -4.25 -12.29
C GLU A 49 -10.50 -3.09 -12.74
N GLU A 50 -11.07 -3.17 -13.96
CA GLU A 50 -11.99 -2.15 -14.48
C GLU A 50 -13.20 -1.94 -13.57
N TYR A 51 -13.78 -3.03 -13.05
CA TYR A 51 -14.88 -2.95 -12.08
C TYR A 51 -14.47 -2.20 -10.82
N PHE A 52 -13.34 -2.55 -10.20
CA PHE A 52 -12.88 -1.89 -8.98
C PHE A 52 -12.39 -0.46 -9.19
N MET A 53 -11.91 -0.12 -10.37
CA MET A 53 -11.53 1.25 -10.74
C MET A 53 -12.74 2.11 -11.15
N SER A 54 -13.88 1.50 -11.43
CA SER A 54 -15.10 2.22 -11.78
C SER A 54 -15.65 3.02 -10.60
N GLU A 55 -16.58 3.92 -10.85
CA GLU A 55 -17.24 4.74 -9.82
C GLU A 55 -16.26 5.41 -8.83
N ASN A 56 -15.14 5.90 -9.35
CA ASN A 56 -14.13 6.58 -8.55
C ASN A 56 -13.51 5.70 -7.45
N MET A 57 -13.28 4.43 -7.77
CA MET A 57 -12.71 3.39 -6.87
C MET A 57 -13.57 3.07 -5.63
N ARG A 58 -14.87 3.32 -5.70
CA ARG A 58 -15.79 3.14 -4.58
C ARG A 58 -15.75 1.74 -3.97
N HIS A 59 -15.54 0.72 -4.81
CA HIS A 59 -15.51 -0.69 -4.40
C HIS A 59 -14.10 -1.24 -4.16
N MET A 60 -13.05 -0.43 -4.34
CA MET A 60 -11.66 -0.89 -4.23
C MET A 60 -11.36 -1.51 -2.86
N HIS A 61 -11.96 -0.99 -1.79
CA HIS A 61 -11.81 -1.51 -0.42
C HIS A 61 -12.19 -2.98 -0.30
N GLU A 62 -13.19 -3.47 -1.06
CA GLU A 62 -13.60 -4.90 -1.05
C GLU A 62 -12.45 -5.82 -1.49
N ALA A 63 -11.59 -5.35 -2.40
CA ALA A 63 -10.43 -6.10 -2.84
C ALA A 63 -9.22 -5.93 -1.91
N THR A 64 -9.00 -4.73 -1.37
CA THR A 64 -7.76 -4.34 -0.71
C THR A 64 -7.77 -4.45 0.81
N ASP A 65 -8.93 -4.42 1.48
CA ASP A 65 -9.04 -4.46 2.96
C ASP A 65 -8.48 -5.75 3.58
N GLU A 66 -8.45 -6.83 2.83
CA GLU A 66 -7.85 -8.09 3.24
C GLU A 66 -6.31 -8.08 3.19
N LEU A 67 -5.71 -7.18 2.44
CA LEU A 67 -4.27 -7.06 2.27
C LEU A 67 -3.65 -6.22 3.40
N TYR A 68 -2.40 -6.49 3.73
CA TYR A 68 -1.61 -5.65 4.64
C TYR A 68 -0.99 -4.44 3.94
N PHE A 69 -0.75 -4.55 2.65
CA PHE A 69 -0.27 -3.47 1.78
C PHE A 69 -0.70 -3.73 0.33
N VAL A 70 -0.70 -2.68 -0.46
CA VAL A 70 -1.06 -2.70 -1.88
C VAL A 70 0.11 -2.18 -2.70
N ILE A 71 0.48 -2.92 -3.75
CA ILE A 71 1.54 -2.54 -4.69
C ILE A 71 0.92 -1.94 -5.94
N ASP A 72 1.39 -0.78 -6.33
CA ASP A 72 1.13 -0.15 -7.62
C ASP A 72 2.43 -0.07 -8.43
N GLU A 73 2.63 -1.04 -9.32
CA GLU A 73 3.82 -1.10 -10.16
C GLU A 73 3.90 0.08 -11.14
N LYS A 74 2.76 0.59 -11.63
CA LYS A 74 2.73 1.71 -12.58
C LYS A 74 3.29 2.99 -11.97
N ASN A 75 2.98 3.24 -10.70
CA ASN A 75 3.44 4.41 -9.96
C ASN A 75 4.66 4.12 -9.08
N ASN A 76 5.19 2.90 -9.13
CA ASN A 76 6.30 2.44 -8.30
C ASN A 76 6.06 2.79 -6.82
N SER A 77 4.84 2.55 -6.34
CA SER A 77 4.40 2.90 -4.99
C SER A 77 3.84 1.69 -4.23
N ILE A 78 3.95 1.78 -2.92
CA ILE A 78 3.35 0.85 -1.98
C ILE A 78 2.58 1.66 -0.95
N GLU A 79 1.38 1.21 -0.65
CA GLU A 79 0.53 1.81 0.38
C GLU A 79 0.17 0.74 1.41
N LEU A 80 0.39 1.05 2.69
CA LEU A 80 -0.11 0.25 3.79
C LEU A 80 -1.63 0.38 3.87
N SER A 81 -2.31 -0.77 4.00
CA SER A 81 -3.74 -0.78 4.35
C SER A 81 -3.94 -0.50 5.84
N ASP A 82 -5.17 -0.23 6.25
CA ASP A 82 -5.53 -0.11 7.66
C ASP A 82 -5.15 -1.39 8.44
N LYS A 83 -5.39 -2.56 7.86
CA LYS A 83 -4.96 -3.85 8.40
C LYS A 83 -3.45 -3.96 8.59
N GLY A 84 -2.67 -3.41 7.66
CA GLY A 84 -1.20 -3.34 7.75
C GLY A 84 -0.75 -2.40 8.86
N ILE A 85 -1.37 -1.23 8.97
CA ILE A 85 -1.12 -0.27 10.03
C ILE A 85 -1.45 -0.87 11.40
N ASP A 86 -2.60 -1.53 11.54
CA ASP A 86 -3.02 -2.20 12.76
C ASP A 86 -2.06 -3.30 13.19
N LEU A 87 -1.57 -4.11 12.23
CA LEU A 87 -0.59 -5.15 12.51
C LEU A 87 0.73 -4.58 13.04
N LEU A 88 1.23 -3.51 12.42
CA LEU A 88 2.46 -2.84 12.82
C LEU A 88 2.30 -2.13 14.17
N THR A 89 1.17 -1.47 14.38
CA THR A 89 0.83 -0.78 15.62
C THR A 89 0.62 -1.76 16.77
N GLY A 90 0.00 -2.91 16.52
CA GLY A 90 -0.23 -3.94 17.54
C GLY A 90 1.06 -4.58 18.08
N ARG A 91 2.20 -4.36 17.42
CA ARG A 91 3.54 -4.75 17.89
C ARG A 91 4.27 -3.64 18.64
N SER A 92 3.70 -2.45 18.70
CA SER A 92 4.21 -1.29 19.40
C SER A 92 3.43 -1.05 20.70
N ASP A 93 4.07 -0.52 21.71
CA ASP A 93 3.41 -0.10 22.96
C ASP A 93 2.56 1.16 22.76
N ASP A 94 2.74 1.88 21.65
CA ASP A 94 1.98 3.07 21.27
C ASP A 94 0.96 2.74 20.17
N PRO A 95 -0.36 2.76 20.45
CA PRO A 95 -1.40 2.47 19.47
C PRO A 95 -1.48 3.49 18.32
N THR A 96 -0.80 4.64 18.45
CA THR A 96 -0.75 5.69 17.43
C THR A 96 0.60 5.75 16.70
N PHE A 97 1.47 4.77 16.90
CA PHE A 97 2.87 4.79 16.45
C PHE A 97 3.02 5.03 14.95
N PHE A 98 2.15 4.43 14.13
CA PHE A 98 2.11 4.59 12.67
C PHE A 98 0.92 5.40 12.17
N VAL A 99 0.11 5.98 13.05
CA VAL A 99 -1.04 6.79 12.68
C VAL A 99 -0.61 8.25 12.55
N LEU A 100 -0.78 8.81 11.36
CA LEU A 100 -0.52 10.24 11.14
C LEU A 100 -1.60 11.08 11.82
N PRO A 101 -1.24 12.06 12.65
CA PRO A 101 -2.21 12.98 13.22
C PRO A 101 -2.81 13.90 12.16
N ASP A 102 -4.06 14.26 12.31
CA ASP A 102 -4.72 15.27 11.48
C ASP A 102 -4.27 16.66 11.90
N ILE A 103 -3.17 17.13 11.31
CA ILE A 103 -2.60 18.46 11.55
C ILE A 103 -3.65 19.56 11.36
N THR A 104 -4.50 19.44 10.34
CA THR A 104 -5.47 20.49 10.03
C THR A 104 -6.46 20.66 11.16
N SER A 105 -6.98 19.55 11.69
CA SER A 105 -7.87 19.56 12.85
C SER A 105 -7.18 20.06 14.12
N GLU A 106 -5.96 19.59 14.39
CA GLU A 106 -5.20 20.00 15.59
C GLU A 106 -4.82 21.48 15.56
N LEU A 107 -4.39 22.01 14.42
CA LEU A 107 -4.08 23.45 14.26
C LEU A 107 -5.33 24.31 14.35
N SER A 108 -6.48 23.87 13.81
CA SER A 108 -7.75 24.59 13.93
C SER A 108 -8.24 24.67 15.38
N GLN A 109 -8.02 23.61 16.17
CA GLN A 109 -8.30 23.64 17.60
C GLN A 109 -7.39 24.61 18.34
N LEU A 110 -6.15 24.75 17.90
CA LEU A 110 -5.19 25.68 18.49
C LEU A 110 -5.59 27.15 18.26
N GLU A 111 -6.25 27.48 17.14
CA GLU A 111 -6.76 28.84 16.88
C GLU A 111 -7.78 29.27 17.95
N ASN A 112 -8.57 28.34 18.46
CA ASN A 112 -9.55 28.58 19.51
C ASN A 112 -9.00 28.43 20.94
N PHE A 113 -7.72 28.14 21.08
CA PHE A 113 -7.07 27.97 22.37
C PHE A 113 -6.93 29.31 23.11
N LYS A 114 -7.44 29.36 24.34
CA LYS A 114 -7.37 30.55 25.22
C LYS A 114 -6.09 30.52 26.03
N GLY A 115 -4.95 30.77 25.40
CA GLY A 115 -3.65 30.84 26.04
C GLY A 115 -2.85 32.04 25.54
N THR A 116 -1.65 32.22 26.06
CA THR A 116 -0.70 33.23 25.57
C THR A 116 -0.19 32.84 24.18
N GLU A 117 0.32 33.80 23.43
CA GLU A 117 0.93 33.53 22.12
C GLU A 117 2.14 32.57 22.21
N GLU A 118 2.89 32.66 23.31
CA GLU A 118 4.02 31.75 23.59
C GLU A 118 3.54 30.31 23.80
N GLU A 119 2.44 30.10 24.53
CA GLU A 119 1.84 28.78 24.74
C GLU A 119 1.25 28.22 23.46
N LYS A 120 0.64 29.04 22.61
CA LYS A 120 0.15 28.62 21.28
C LYS A 120 1.30 28.19 20.38
N GLN A 121 2.38 28.95 20.36
CA GLN A 121 3.54 28.61 19.53
C GLN A 121 4.20 27.32 20.01
N ALA A 122 4.37 27.13 21.32
CA ALA A 122 4.93 25.90 21.88
C ALA A 122 4.08 24.67 21.51
N LYS A 123 2.75 24.75 21.61
CA LYS A 123 1.85 23.68 21.19
C LYS A 123 1.88 23.41 19.70
N LYS A 124 1.98 24.46 18.89
CA LYS A 124 2.13 24.33 17.44
C LYS A 124 3.42 23.58 17.08
N ASP A 125 4.51 23.93 17.73
CA ASP A 125 5.81 23.29 17.52
C ASP A 125 5.78 21.81 17.95
N GLU A 126 5.07 21.49 19.04
CA GLU A 126 4.85 20.10 19.49
C GLU A 126 4.03 19.29 18.49
N ILE A 127 2.92 19.84 17.96
CA ILE A 127 2.09 19.18 16.94
C ILE A 127 2.93 18.90 15.68
N LEU A 128 3.67 19.89 15.21
CA LEU A 128 4.51 19.75 14.03
C LEU A 128 5.64 18.74 14.22
N ALA A 129 6.29 18.74 15.40
CA ALA A 129 7.33 17.78 15.73
C ALA A 129 6.78 16.34 15.78
N ASN A 130 5.63 16.13 16.42
CA ASN A 130 4.96 14.84 16.48
C ASN A 130 4.59 14.33 15.07
N TYR A 131 4.03 15.19 14.24
CA TYR A 131 3.73 14.85 12.84
C TYR A 131 4.99 14.49 12.06
N SER A 132 6.05 15.27 12.18
CA SER A 132 7.31 15.02 11.47
C SER A 132 7.89 13.64 11.82
N VAL A 133 7.93 13.29 13.10
CA VAL A 133 8.42 11.97 13.57
C VAL A 133 7.55 10.84 13.03
N LYS A 134 6.23 10.97 13.09
CA LYS A 134 5.30 9.93 12.60
C LYS A 134 5.34 9.80 11.07
N SER A 135 5.43 10.91 10.37
CA SER A 135 5.56 10.94 8.91
C SER A 135 6.85 10.25 8.45
N GLU A 136 7.97 10.49 9.13
CA GLU A 136 9.23 9.83 8.85
C GLU A 136 9.17 8.31 9.08
N ARG A 137 8.48 7.87 10.13
CA ARG A 137 8.25 6.43 10.39
C ARG A 137 7.46 5.76 9.26
N VAL A 138 6.35 6.36 8.86
CA VAL A 138 5.52 5.84 7.76
C VAL A 138 6.31 5.81 6.46
N HIS A 139 7.06 6.89 6.18
CA HIS A 139 7.94 6.94 5.02
C HIS A 139 8.99 5.83 5.03
N THR A 140 9.64 5.61 6.18
CA THR A 140 10.64 4.54 6.34
C THR A 140 10.06 3.16 6.09
N ILE A 141 8.88 2.84 6.63
CA ILE A 141 8.19 1.58 6.37
C ILE A 141 7.87 1.41 4.90
N ASN A 142 7.35 2.45 4.25
CA ASN A 142 7.06 2.40 2.81
C ASN A 142 8.33 2.16 1.98
N GLN A 143 9.45 2.78 2.32
CA GLN A 143 10.73 2.54 1.65
C GLN A 143 11.26 1.11 1.87
N LEU A 144 11.11 0.58 3.09
CA LEU A 144 11.46 -0.82 3.37
C LEU A 144 10.59 -1.79 2.58
N LEU A 145 9.28 -1.57 2.54
CA LEU A 145 8.37 -2.39 1.74
C LEU A 145 8.73 -2.35 0.26
N LYS A 146 9.05 -1.17 -0.29
CA LYS A 146 9.54 -1.05 -1.67
C LYS A 146 10.81 -1.87 -1.90
N ALA A 147 11.78 -1.77 -0.99
CA ALA A 147 13.03 -2.50 -1.10
C ALA A 147 12.83 -4.02 -1.13
N TYR A 148 11.84 -4.54 -0.39
CA TYR A 148 11.56 -5.98 -0.34
C TYR A 148 10.64 -6.50 -1.45
N THR A 149 9.86 -5.64 -2.09
CA THR A 149 8.78 -6.07 -2.99
C THR A 149 8.96 -5.62 -4.44
N LEU A 150 9.61 -4.48 -4.67
CA LEU A 150 9.76 -3.89 -6.00
C LEU A 150 11.18 -4.02 -6.57
N PHE A 151 12.17 -4.31 -5.74
CA PHE A 151 13.55 -4.42 -6.18
C PHE A 151 14.05 -5.85 -6.02
N GLU A 152 14.38 -6.50 -7.13
CA GLU A 152 14.96 -7.84 -7.15
C GLU A 152 16.48 -7.77 -7.34
N LYS A 153 17.20 -8.58 -6.57
CA LYS A 153 18.64 -8.72 -6.73
C LYS A 153 18.94 -9.37 -8.08
N ASP A 154 19.98 -8.87 -8.72
CA ASP A 154 20.46 -9.29 -10.04
C ASP A 154 19.55 -8.83 -11.20
N ASP A 155 18.55 -7.98 -10.92
CA ASP A 155 17.70 -7.30 -11.88
C ASP A 155 17.82 -5.78 -11.72
N GLU A 156 17.26 -5.21 -10.65
CA GLU A 156 17.35 -3.78 -10.35
C GLU A 156 18.62 -3.38 -9.58
N TYR A 157 19.27 -4.32 -8.90
CA TYR A 157 20.54 -4.06 -8.21
C TYR A 157 21.43 -5.31 -8.15
N VAL A 158 22.73 -5.08 -8.04
CA VAL A 158 23.73 -6.13 -7.79
C VAL A 158 24.52 -5.82 -6.53
N VAL A 159 25.09 -6.87 -5.92
CA VAL A 159 25.98 -6.72 -4.77
C VAL A 159 27.38 -7.13 -5.20
N MET A 160 28.31 -6.18 -5.28
CA MET A 160 29.72 -6.38 -5.62
C MET A 160 30.58 -5.75 -4.52
N ASP A 161 31.60 -6.46 -4.06
CA ASP A 161 32.52 -5.97 -3.02
C ASP A 161 31.83 -5.46 -1.74
N ASN A 162 30.77 -6.15 -1.30
CA ASN A 162 29.90 -5.73 -0.18
C ASN A 162 29.21 -4.36 -0.37
N LYS A 163 29.09 -3.88 -1.59
CA LYS A 163 28.35 -2.66 -1.92
C LYS A 163 27.17 -2.98 -2.79
N VAL A 164 26.03 -2.31 -2.52
CA VAL A 164 24.87 -2.36 -3.38
C VAL A 164 25.08 -1.36 -4.51
N MET A 165 24.97 -1.84 -5.75
CA MET A 165 25.10 -1.04 -6.97
C MET A 165 23.80 -1.15 -7.74
N ILE A 166 23.25 -0.01 -8.13
CA ILE A 166 22.01 0.06 -8.90
C ILE A 166 22.28 -0.26 -10.36
N VAL A 167 21.42 -1.08 -10.94
CA VAL A 167 21.44 -1.38 -12.37
C VAL A 167 20.51 -0.40 -13.08
N ASP A 168 21.02 0.27 -14.10
CA ASP A 168 20.21 1.13 -14.96
C ASP A 168 19.28 0.28 -15.83
N GLU A 169 17.97 0.45 -15.69
CA GLU A 169 16.96 -0.35 -16.38
C GLU A 169 17.03 -0.25 -17.92
N GLN A 170 17.53 0.87 -18.44
CA GLN A 170 17.56 1.10 -19.88
C GLN A 170 18.85 0.58 -20.53
N THR A 171 19.97 0.71 -19.83
CA THR A 171 21.29 0.38 -20.38
C THR A 171 21.89 -0.91 -19.82
N GLY A 172 21.35 -1.43 -18.72
CA GLY A 172 21.90 -2.56 -17.98
C GLY A 172 23.29 -2.27 -17.36
N ARG A 173 23.68 -1.00 -17.29
CA ARG A 173 24.96 -0.58 -16.69
C ARG A 173 24.82 -0.48 -15.16
N ILE A 174 25.92 -0.82 -14.50
CA ILE A 174 26.08 -0.72 -13.05
C ILE A 174 26.75 0.59 -12.69
#